data_81e1542c4a976ed715855d853d33bae4
#
_entry.id   81e1542c4a976ed715855d853d33bae4
#
_cell.length_a   1.000
_cell.length_b   1.000
_cell.length_c   1.000
_cell.angle_alpha   90.00
_cell.angle_beta   90.00
_cell.angle_gamma   90.00
#
_symmetry.space_group_name_H-M   'P 1'
#
loop_
_entity.id
_entity.type
_entity.pdbx_description
1 polymer ?
#
loop_
_entity_poly.entity_id
_entity_poly.type
_entity_poly.pdbx_seq_one_letter_code
_entity_poly.pdbx_strand_id
1 'polypeptide(L)'
;MKKNSETGTAAFSASASTFDDPALLQDIDRFVRVNEAAIIRDIARLVSIPSVGGPAEPDAPYGTEPKRALLCALQIAEELGLQTVNCENRIGYAVIGEDREPGYLATITHVDVVPAGDGWPADPFTLREQDGWLLGRGVMDDKGPSVLCLYALKYLKDAGVPLRYPIRALLGSNEETHMHDLEYYQEHHPAPLFCISPDADFPLICGEKGIYHGRLISRHLPVNVLEISGGVAANAVPAKATARVRAERLTGTAAVTAEELEPGIWALSAAGISGHASTPEGTVNAIGLLVDYLLEHNIPDAGERPYFELIARLLRVTDGSLLGLQSSDDFFTPLTAVGGKITTGPDGRISQTIDCRYGLSMSGERITGLLREASGDFADVIADADSVPFCMDPENPAVRACIDSYNQITGEDARPFTIGGGTYARHFPNAVAFGPEHPERPAADFCGPIHGINEAAKKTDFMEALRIYILALMRLEALDY
;
A
#
# COMPACT_ATOMS: atom_id res chain seq x y z
N MET A 1 -51.70 33.30 -30.61
CA MET A 1 -51.61 31.89 -30.11
C MET A 1 -50.17 31.46 -30.24
N LYS A 2 -49.37 31.59 -29.18
CA LYS A 2 -48.01 31.06 -29.07
C LYS A 2 -48.10 29.86 -28.15
N LYS A 3 -47.76 28.66 -28.66
CA LYS A 3 -47.60 27.43 -27.85
C LYS A 3 -46.21 27.48 -27.21
N ASN A 4 -46.16 27.60 -25.90
CA ASN A 4 -44.98 27.25 -25.12
C ASN A 4 -44.84 25.74 -25.12
N SER A 5 -43.68 25.24 -25.56
CA SER A 5 -43.23 23.88 -25.34
C SER A 5 -42.31 23.91 -24.14
N GLU A 6 -42.85 23.61 -22.97
CA GLU A 6 -42.06 23.25 -21.77
C GLU A 6 -41.56 21.84 -21.99
N THR A 7 -40.27 21.70 -22.29
CA THR A 7 -39.55 20.44 -22.14
C THR A 7 -39.04 20.39 -20.69
N GLY A 8 -39.86 19.79 -19.84
CA GLY A 8 -39.46 19.47 -18.49
C GLY A 8 -38.39 18.35 -18.52
N THR A 9 -37.16 18.67 -18.24
CA THR A 9 -36.13 17.72 -17.80
C THR A 9 -36.53 17.22 -16.42
N ALA A 10 -37.10 16.02 -16.36
CA ALA A 10 -37.32 15.33 -15.10
C ALA A 10 -35.93 15.04 -14.49
N ALA A 11 -35.64 15.67 -13.37
CA ALA A 11 -34.48 15.33 -12.55
C ALA A 11 -34.66 13.88 -12.09
N PHE A 12 -33.73 13.03 -12.50
CA PHE A 12 -33.66 11.63 -12.08
C PHE A 12 -33.13 11.62 -10.63
N SER A 13 -34.01 11.71 -9.65
CA SER A 13 -33.65 11.37 -8.27
C SER A 13 -33.72 9.85 -8.19
N ALA A 14 -32.57 9.18 -8.32
CA ALA A 14 -32.48 7.76 -8.08
C ALA A 14 -32.76 7.53 -6.57
N SER A 15 -33.91 6.94 -6.26
CA SER A 15 -34.20 6.46 -4.91
C SER A 15 -33.35 5.21 -4.64
N ALA A 16 -33.02 4.92 -3.37
CA ALA A 16 -32.28 3.72 -2.98
C ALA A 16 -32.85 2.41 -3.61
N SER A 17 -34.14 2.36 -3.89
CA SER A 17 -34.81 1.24 -4.58
C SER A 17 -34.38 0.99 -6.03
N THR A 18 -33.66 1.93 -6.66
CA THR A 18 -33.23 1.78 -8.07
C THR A 18 -32.03 0.85 -8.19
N PHE A 19 -31.14 0.82 -7.19
CA PHE A 19 -29.93 -0.01 -7.20
C PHE A 19 -30.20 -1.47 -6.81
N ASP A 20 -31.38 -1.77 -6.24
CA ASP A 20 -31.83 -3.14 -5.92
C ASP A 20 -32.63 -3.77 -7.06
N ASP A 21 -32.74 -3.09 -8.20
CA ASP A 21 -33.45 -3.61 -9.36
C ASP A 21 -32.72 -4.84 -9.95
N PRO A 22 -33.34 -6.04 -9.94
CA PRO A 22 -32.74 -7.23 -10.54
C PRO A 22 -32.37 -7.06 -12.02
N ALA A 23 -33.06 -6.19 -12.75
CA ALA A 23 -32.76 -5.94 -14.16
C ALA A 23 -31.44 -5.21 -14.33
N LEU A 24 -31.12 -4.25 -13.45
CA LEU A 24 -29.81 -3.57 -13.42
C LEU A 24 -28.68 -4.56 -13.15
N LEU A 25 -28.82 -5.39 -12.12
CA LEU A 25 -27.79 -6.38 -11.75
C LEU A 25 -27.57 -7.40 -12.88
N GLN A 26 -28.64 -7.85 -13.55
CA GLN A 26 -28.55 -8.75 -14.72
C GLN A 26 -27.85 -8.06 -15.90
N ASP A 27 -28.05 -6.77 -16.10
CA ASP A 27 -27.39 -6.02 -17.17
C ASP A 27 -25.89 -5.87 -16.90
N ILE A 28 -25.51 -5.53 -15.66
CA ILE A 28 -24.12 -5.52 -15.21
C ILE A 28 -23.46 -6.90 -15.41
N ASP A 29 -24.13 -7.96 -14.96
CA ASP A 29 -23.63 -9.34 -15.12
C ASP A 29 -23.44 -9.73 -16.59
N ARG A 30 -24.36 -9.33 -17.45
CA ARG A 30 -24.25 -9.54 -18.91
C ARG A 30 -23.05 -8.80 -19.48
N PHE A 31 -22.88 -7.53 -19.12
CA PHE A 31 -21.74 -6.71 -19.56
C PHE A 31 -20.41 -7.36 -19.16
N VAL A 32 -20.26 -7.75 -17.91
CA VAL A 32 -19.04 -8.37 -17.39
C VAL A 32 -18.74 -9.66 -18.15
N ARG A 33 -19.69 -10.57 -18.31
CA ARG A 33 -19.50 -11.83 -19.05
C ARG A 33 -19.13 -11.62 -20.51
N VAL A 34 -19.75 -10.65 -21.18
CA VAL A 34 -19.47 -10.38 -22.60
C VAL A 34 -18.07 -9.79 -22.79
N ASN A 35 -17.58 -9.02 -21.83
CA ASN A 35 -16.30 -8.35 -21.92
C ASN A 35 -15.13 -9.12 -21.26
N GLU A 36 -15.37 -10.22 -20.54
CA GLU A 36 -14.35 -10.96 -19.78
C GLU A 36 -13.07 -11.24 -20.59
N ALA A 37 -13.20 -11.81 -21.78
CA ALA A 37 -12.06 -12.10 -22.64
C ALA A 37 -11.30 -10.84 -23.11
N ALA A 38 -12.01 -9.72 -23.30
CA ALA A 38 -11.41 -8.44 -23.65
C ALA A 38 -10.67 -7.84 -22.46
N ILE A 39 -11.25 -7.90 -21.27
CA ILE A 39 -10.62 -7.45 -20.00
C ILE A 39 -9.30 -8.19 -19.79
N ILE A 40 -9.30 -9.53 -19.86
CA ILE A 40 -8.09 -10.34 -19.67
C ILE A 40 -7.03 -10.00 -20.72
N ARG A 41 -7.41 -9.80 -21.97
CA ARG A 41 -6.48 -9.37 -23.04
C ARG A 41 -5.86 -8.01 -22.73
N ASP A 42 -6.63 -7.04 -22.24
CA ASP A 42 -6.15 -5.70 -21.96
C ASP A 42 -5.28 -5.68 -20.70
N ILE A 43 -5.59 -6.51 -19.68
CA ILE A 43 -4.68 -6.77 -18.55
C ILE A 43 -3.36 -7.37 -19.07
N ALA A 44 -3.40 -8.34 -19.97
CA ALA A 44 -2.18 -8.95 -20.53
C ALA A 44 -1.30 -7.92 -21.28
N ARG A 45 -1.91 -6.94 -21.97
CA ARG A 45 -1.18 -5.84 -22.62
C ARG A 45 -0.40 -5.02 -21.61
N LEU A 46 -1.01 -4.64 -20.48
CA LEU A 46 -0.33 -3.88 -19.43
C LEU A 46 0.74 -4.72 -18.72
N VAL A 47 0.42 -5.96 -18.35
CA VAL A 47 1.37 -6.87 -17.69
C VAL A 47 2.60 -7.09 -18.56
N SER A 48 2.47 -7.10 -19.90
CA SER A 48 3.61 -7.29 -20.81
C SER A 48 4.66 -6.17 -20.79
N ILE A 49 4.40 -5.07 -20.11
CA ILE A 49 5.33 -3.95 -19.98
C ILE A 49 6.00 -4.02 -18.61
N PRO A 50 7.34 -4.20 -18.52
CA PRO A 50 8.06 -4.28 -17.25
C PRO A 50 8.26 -2.89 -16.63
N SER A 51 7.19 -2.27 -16.21
CA SER A 51 7.10 -0.86 -15.81
C SER A 51 7.69 -0.57 -14.42
N VAL A 52 8.86 -1.12 -14.15
CA VAL A 52 9.64 -0.80 -12.95
C VAL A 52 10.17 0.62 -13.05
N GLY A 53 10.05 1.39 -11.96
CA GLY A 53 10.58 2.74 -11.86
C GLY A 53 12.06 2.81 -12.22
N GLY A 54 12.45 3.84 -12.96
CA GLY A 54 13.82 4.01 -13.47
C GLY A 54 14.30 5.47 -13.45
N PRO A 55 15.52 5.72 -13.88
CA PRO A 55 16.06 7.07 -13.95
C PRO A 55 15.16 8.00 -14.78
N ALA A 56 15.01 9.23 -14.32
CA ALA A 56 14.26 10.25 -15.03
C ALA A 56 14.93 10.59 -16.37
N GLU A 57 14.13 10.65 -17.43
CA GLU A 57 14.51 11.10 -18.77
C GLU A 57 13.66 12.32 -19.17
N PRO A 58 14.05 13.11 -20.18
CA PRO A 58 13.39 14.39 -20.48
C PRO A 58 11.88 14.33 -20.70
N ASP A 59 11.35 13.22 -21.20
CA ASP A 59 9.90 12.99 -21.42
C ASP A 59 9.38 11.72 -20.75
N ALA A 60 10.16 11.14 -19.85
CA ALA A 60 9.83 9.97 -19.04
C ALA A 60 10.27 10.18 -17.58
N PRO A 61 9.53 10.97 -16.80
CA PRO A 61 9.95 11.43 -15.47
C PRO A 61 10.27 10.30 -14.47
N TYR A 62 9.63 9.14 -14.63
CA TYR A 62 9.82 7.97 -13.76
C TYR A 62 10.44 6.78 -14.49
N GLY A 63 11.02 7.02 -15.68
CA GLY A 63 11.64 6.01 -16.54
C GLY A 63 10.78 5.66 -17.76
N THR A 64 11.44 5.08 -18.76
CA THR A 64 10.82 4.74 -20.05
C THR A 64 9.69 3.72 -19.91
N GLU A 65 9.83 2.71 -19.06
CA GLU A 65 8.85 1.62 -18.96
C GLU A 65 7.55 2.03 -18.23
N PRO A 66 7.56 2.78 -17.09
CA PRO A 66 6.35 3.35 -16.53
C PRO A 66 5.60 4.26 -17.51
N LYS A 67 6.32 5.11 -18.26
CA LYS A 67 5.73 5.91 -19.34
C LYS A 67 5.05 5.02 -20.40
N ARG A 68 5.68 3.94 -20.84
CA ARG A 68 5.10 3.01 -21.82
C ARG A 68 3.82 2.37 -21.30
N ALA A 69 3.79 1.98 -20.02
CA ALA A 69 2.62 1.41 -19.39
C ALA A 69 1.48 2.44 -19.30
N LEU A 70 1.77 3.68 -18.90
CA LEU A 70 0.80 4.77 -18.88
C LEU A 70 0.18 5.02 -20.27
N LEU A 71 1.02 5.13 -21.30
CA LEU A 71 0.53 5.32 -22.67
C LEU A 71 -0.29 4.14 -23.17
N CYS A 72 0.06 2.90 -22.79
CA CYS A 72 -0.73 1.71 -23.11
C CYS A 72 -2.10 1.74 -22.42
N ALA A 73 -2.17 2.14 -21.14
CA ALA A 73 -3.43 2.25 -20.41
C ALA A 73 -4.35 3.33 -21.02
N LEU A 74 -3.79 4.49 -21.38
CA LEU A 74 -4.53 5.54 -22.07
C LEU A 74 -5.01 5.09 -23.45
N GLN A 75 -4.20 4.34 -24.20
CA GLN A 75 -4.62 3.75 -25.47
C GLN A 75 -5.75 2.74 -25.29
N ILE A 76 -5.72 1.89 -24.26
CA ILE A 76 -6.82 0.98 -23.93
C ILE A 76 -8.10 1.80 -23.67
N ALA A 77 -8.01 2.87 -22.88
CA ALA A 77 -9.15 3.74 -22.61
C ALA A 77 -9.75 4.37 -23.91
N GLU A 78 -8.90 4.82 -24.83
CA GLU A 78 -9.34 5.35 -26.14
C GLU A 78 -10.02 4.28 -26.98
N GLU A 79 -9.48 3.06 -27.04
CA GLU A 79 -10.07 1.91 -27.72
C GLU A 79 -11.45 1.53 -27.14
N LEU A 80 -11.65 1.75 -25.82
CA LEU A 80 -12.96 1.62 -25.14
C LEU A 80 -13.89 2.82 -25.42
N GLY A 81 -13.40 3.81 -26.17
CA GLY A 81 -14.13 5.01 -26.55
C GLY A 81 -14.24 6.05 -25.43
N LEU A 82 -13.40 6.00 -24.41
CA LEU A 82 -13.31 7.01 -23.37
C LEU A 82 -12.47 8.21 -23.85
N GLN A 83 -12.69 9.38 -23.28
CA GLN A 83 -11.80 10.52 -23.47
C GLN A 83 -10.60 10.36 -22.55
N THR A 84 -9.40 10.75 -23.02
CA THR A 84 -8.16 10.60 -22.24
C THR A 84 -7.41 11.92 -22.14
N VAL A 85 -6.67 12.07 -21.06
CA VAL A 85 -5.73 13.16 -20.84
C VAL A 85 -4.42 12.57 -20.32
N ASN A 86 -3.32 12.97 -20.94
CA ASN A 86 -1.97 12.64 -20.49
C ASN A 86 -1.35 13.88 -19.83
N CYS A 87 -1.04 13.78 -18.55
CA CYS A 87 -0.42 14.86 -17.76
C CYS A 87 1.11 14.68 -17.77
N GLU A 88 1.76 15.10 -18.85
CA GLU A 88 3.23 15.11 -19.04
C GLU A 88 3.93 13.76 -18.82
N ASN A 89 3.27 12.64 -19.16
CA ASN A 89 3.76 11.27 -18.91
C ASN A 89 4.07 10.96 -17.44
N ARG A 90 3.49 11.71 -16.50
CA ARG A 90 3.58 11.48 -15.05
C ARG A 90 2.40 10.68 -14.56
N ILE A 91 1.22 11.15 -14.89
CA ILE A 91 -0.09 10.55 -14.59
C ILE A 91 -0.99 10.81 -15.77
N GLY A 92 -2.02 10.01 -15.95
CA GLY A 92 -3.05 10.27 -16.94
C GLY A 92 -4.43 9.92 -16.41
N TYR A 93 -5.46 10.20 -17.16
CA TYR A 93 -6.80 9.74 -16.81
C TYR A 93 -7.69 9.52 -18.03
N ALA A 94 -8.63 8.59 -17.86
CA ALA A 94 -9.80 8.48 -18.71
C ALA A 94 -10.98 9.18 -18.05
N VAL A 95 -11.88 9.79 -18.83
CA VAL A 95 -13.02 10.55 -18.29
C VAL A 95 -14.29 10.30 -19.08
N ILE A 96 -15.41 10.27 -18.36
CA ILE A 96 -16.78 10.33 -18.88
C ILE A 96 -17.52 11.50 -18.24
N GLY A 97 -18.47 12.08 -18.96
CA GLY A 97 -19.16 13.31 -18.56
C GLY A 97 -18.40 14.57 -18.98
N GLU A 98 -19.01 15.72 -18.76
CA GLU A 98 -18.42 17.03 -19.05
C GLU A 98 -17.91 17.65 -17.76
N ASP A 99 -16.72 18.25 -17.79
CA ASP A 99 -16.18 18.99 -16.65
C ASP A 99 -17.12 20.17 -16.29
N ARG A 100 -17.57 20.17 -15.03
CA ARG A 100 -18.47 21.20 -14.49
C ARG A 100 -18.35 21.27 -12.98
N GLU A 101 -18.74 22.39 -12.42
CA GLU A 101 -18.91 22.54 -10.98
C GLU A 101 -20.04 21.62 -10.44
N PRO A 102 -19.92 21.07 -9.19
CA PRO A 102 -18.92 21.43 -8.18
C PRO A 102 -17.61 20.63 -8.26
N GLY A 103 -17.43 19.67 -9.16
CA GLY A 103 -16.21 18.88 -9.28
C GLY A 103 -16.46 17.53 -9.94
N TYR A 104 -15.63 16.55 -9.66
CA TYR A 104 -15.66 15.23 -10.27
C TYR A 104 -15.48 14.11 -9.24
N LEU A 105 -15.95 12.90 -9.58
CA LEU A 105 -15.64 11.65 -8.88
C LEU A 105 -14.40 10.99 -9.50
N ALA A 106 -13.67 10.19 -8.73
CA ALA A 106 -12.50 9.50 -9.27
C ALA A 106 -12.37 8.06 -8.78
N THR A 107 -11.73 7.25 -9.63
CA THR A 107 -10.92 6.10 -9.20
C THR A 107 -9.45 6.44 -9.38
N ILE A 108 -8.56 5.88 -8.57
CA ILE A 108 -7.12 6.02 -8.75
C ILE A 108 -6.44 4.67 -8.63
N THR A 109 -5.62 4.36 -9.62
CA THR A 109 -4.84 3.13 -9.77
C THR A 109 -3.47 3.48 -10.33
N HIS A 110 -2.53 2.52 -10.35
CA HIS A 110 -1.23 2.73 -10.97
C HIS A 110 -0.84 1.64 -11.97
N VAL A 111 0.13 1.95 -12.83
CA VAL A 111 0.62 1.07 -13.88
C VAL A 111 2.12 0.76 -13.77
N ASP A 112 2.83 1.39 -12.83
CA ASP A 112 4.18 0.96 -12.46
C ASP A 112 4.13 -0.28 -11.56
N VAL A 113 5.25 -0.93 -11.37
CA VAL A 113 5.37 -2.18 -10.60
C VAL A 113 6.72 -2.25 -9.90
N VAL A 114 6.79 -2.97 -8.77
CA VAL A 114 8.06 -3.34 -8.16
C VAL A 114 8.87 -4.28 -9.07
N PRO A 115 10.21 -4.37 -8.90
CA PRO A 115 11.02 -5.36 -9.59
C PRO A 115 10.49 -6.78 -9.39
N ALA A 116 10.50 -7.59 -10.46
CA ALA A 116 9.99 -8.96 -10.40
C ALA A 116 10.76 -9.85 -9.42
N GLY A 117 12.08 -9.62 -9.27
CA GLY A 117 12.96 -10.50 -8.51
C GLY A 117 13.26 -11.81 -9.25
N ASP A 118 14.04 -12.67 -8.60
CA ASP A 118 14.45 -13.97 -9.14
C ASP A 118 13.49 -15.09 -8.68
N GLY A 119 13.51 -16.21 -9.42
CA GLY A 119 12.81 -17.45 -9.01
C GLY A 119 11.44 -17.65 -9.61
N TRP A 120 10.99 -16.80 -10.54
CA TRP A 120 9.76 -17.03 -11.28
C TRP A 120 9.84 -18.29 -12.14
N PRO A 121 8.82 -19.15 -12.17
CA PRO A 121 8.82 -20.36 -12.99
C PRO A 121 8.66 -20.08 -14.49
N ALA A 122 8.24 -18.89 -14.86
CA ALA A 122 8.11 -18.37 -16.23
C ALA A 122 8.32 -16.86 -16.23
N ASP A 123 8.35 -16.22 -17.41
CA ASP A 123 8.49 -14.77 -17.56
C ASP A 123 7.40 -14.04 -16.76
N PRO A 124 7.76 -13.19 -15.78
CA PRO A 124 6.82 -12.45 -14.94
C PRO A 124 5.97 -11.43 -15.71
N PHE A 125 6.43 -10.99 -16.87
CA PHE A 125 5.74 -10.02 -17.73
C PHE A 125 4.98 -10.67 -18.90
N THR A 126 4.74 -11.96 -18.81
CA THR A 126 3.82 -12.69 -19.69
C THR A 126 2.67 -13.21 -18.87
N LEU A 127 1.47 -12.61 -19.03
CA LEU A 127 0.28 -13.05 -18.31
C LEU A 127 -0.04 -14.50 -18.63
N ARG A 128 -0.16 -15.34 -17.62
CA ARG A 128 -0.53 -16.75 -17.71
C ARG A 128 -1.89 -16.96 -17.04
N GLU A 129 -2.68 -17.88 -17.58
CA GLU A 129 -3.89 -18.38 -16.91
C GLU A 129 -3.65 -19.82 -16.47
N GLN A 130 -3.91 -20.12 -15.19
CA GLN A 130 -3.84 -21.47 -14.64
C GLN A 130 -4.98 -21.67 -13.63
N ASP A 131 -5.83 -22.68 -13.86
CA ASP A 131 -6.93 -23.07 -12.97
C ASP A 131 -7.83 -21.91 -12.51
N GLY A 132 -8.09 -20.94 -13.41
CA GLY A 132 -8.90 -19.77 -13.14
C GLY A 132 -8.17 -18.62 -12.45
N TRP A 133 -6.85 -18.72 -12.30
CA TRP A 133 -5.99 -17.65 -11.81
C TRP A 133 -5.20 -17.02 -12.95
N LEU A 134 -5.04 -15.72 -12.89
CA LEU A 134 -4.16 -14.93 -13.73
C LEU A 134 -2.86 -14.69 -12.97
N LEU A 135 -1.70 -14.99 -13.58
CA LEU A 135 -0.38 -14.89 -12.95
C LEU A 135 0.53 -13.99 -13.78
N GLY A 136 1.15 -13.03 -13.11
CA GLY A 136 2.10 -12.08 -13.70
C GLY A 136 2.37 -10.92 -12.78
N ARG A 137 3.53 -10.28 -12.87
CA ARG A 137 3.85 -9.09 -12.09
C ARG A 137 2.92 -7.94 -12.46
N GLY A 138 2.29 -7.32 -11.45
CA GLY A 138 1.33 -6.24 -11.63
C GLY A 138 -0.08 -6.71 -12.00
N VAL A 139 -0.35 -8.02 -12.00
CA VAL A 139 -1.69 -8.51 -12.34
C VAL A 139 -2.71 -8.09 -11.26
N MET A 140 -2.32 -8.13 -9.98
CA MET A 140 -3.12 -7.69 -8.86
C MET A 140 -2.79 -6.24 -8.49
N ASP A 141 -1.53 -5.89 -8.44
CA ASP A 141 -0.98 -4.63 -7.96
C ASP A 141 -0.22 -3.91 -9.09
N ASP A 142 -0.86 -2.99 -9.85
CA ASP A 142 -2.26 -2.59 -9.83
C ASP A 142 -2.82 -2.49 -11.27
N LYS A 143 -2.16 -3.16 -12.26
CA LYS A 143 -2.54 -3.13 -13.68
C LYS A 143 -3.88 -3.80 -13.97
N GLY A 144 -4.21 -4.87 -13.24
CA GLY A 144 -5.50 -5.52 -13.35
C GLY A 144 -6.63 -4.59 -12.94
N PRO A 145 -6.64 -4.07 -11.71
CA PRO A 145 -7.62 -3.09 -11.24
C PRO A 145 -7.69 -1.84 -12.10
N SER A 146 -6.57 -1.33 -12.63
CA SER A 146 -6.56 -0.23 -13.61
C SER A 146 -7.47 -0.52 -14.81
N VAL A 147 -7.38 -1.72 -15.38
CA VAL A 147 -8.25 -2.12 -16.49
C VAL A 147 -9.70 -2.25 -16.03
N LEU A 148 -9.96 -2.81 -14.83
CA LEU A 148 -11.35 -2.93 -14.31
C LEU A 148 -12.00 -1.54 -14.18
N CYS A 149 -11.28 -0.52 -13.70
CA CYS A 149 -11.78 0.85 -13.63
C CYS A 149 -12.14 1.43 -15.01
N LEU A 150 -11.32 1.19 -16.02
CA LEU A 150 -11.64 1.60 -17.40
C LEU A 150 -12.90 0.93 -17.92
N TYR A 151 -13.08 -0.36 -17.65
CA TYR A 151 -14.30 -1.08 -18.02
C TYR A 151 -15.53 -0.67 -17.21
N ALA A 152 -15.37 -0.24 -15.95
CA ALA A 152 -16.46 0.36 -15.18
C ALA A 152 -16.94 1.67 -15.82
N LEU A 153 -16.03 2.55 -16.21
CA LEU A 153 -16.39 3.77 -16.95
C LEU A 153 -17.05 3.46 -18.30
N LYS A 154 -16.52 2.44 -19.02
CA LYS A 154 -17.12 1.98 -20.27
C LYS A 154 -18.59 1.55 -20.08
N TYR A 155 -18.89 0.77 -19.02
CA TYR A 155 -20.26 0.38 -18.73
C TYR A 155 -21.16 1.59 -18.53
N LEU A 156 -20.77 2.53 -17.65
CA LEU A 156 -21.57 3.72 -17.37
C LEU A 156 -21.87 4.54 -18.62
N LYS A 157 -20.87 4.67 -19.49
CA LYS A 157 -21.00 5.36 -20.78
C LYS A 157 -21.94 4.62 -21.73
N ASP A 158 -21.72 3.31 -21.95
CA ASP A 158 -22.47 2.52 -22.93
C ASP A 158 -23.93 2.32 -22.51
N ALA A 159 -24.20 2.20 -21.22
CA ALA A 159 -25.53 2.15 -20.64
C ALA A 159 -26.24 3.52 -20.65
N GLY A 160 -25.54 4.60 -21.01
CA GLY A 160 -26.10 5.95 -21.02
C GLY A 160 -26.53 6.45 -19.65
N VAL A 161 -25.80 6.07 -18.59
CA VAL A 161 -26.09 6.51 -17.23
C VAL A 161 -26.02 8.04 -17.19
N PRO A 162 -27.09 8.74 -16.75
CA PRO A 162 -27.05 10.19 -16.61
C PRO A 162 -26.04 10.58 -15.53
N LEU A 163 -25.06 11.39 -15.88
CA LEU A 163 -24.01 11.80 -14.93
C LEU A 163 -24.29 13.21 -14.41
N ARG A 164 -24.32 13.35 -13.09
CA ARG A 164 -24.34 14.64 -12.37
C ARG A 164 -22.93 15.21 -12.26
N TYR A 165 -21.94 14.33 -12.10
CA TYR A 165 -20.53 14.65 -11.99
C TYR A 165 -19.74 13.91 -13.07
N PRO A 166 -18.70 14.50 -13.67
CA PRO A 166 -17.76 13.75 -14.47
C PRO A 166 -17.04 12.72 -13.59
N ILE A 167 -16.69 11.56 -14.16
CA ILE A 167 -15.98 10.50 -13.46
C ILE A 167 -14.64 10.29 -14.17
N ARG A 168 -13.54 10.40 -13.41
CA ARG A 168 -12.17 10.19 -13.90
C ARG A 168 -11.60 8.88 -13.36
N ALA A 169 -11.06 8.04 -14.23
CA ALA A 169 -10.17 6.95 -13.84
C ALA A 169 -8.73 7.44 -13.95
N LEU A 170 -8.11 7.79 -12.82
CA LEU A 170 -6.74 8.24 -12.73
C LEU A 170 -5.80 7.03 -12.83
N LEU A 171 -4.72 7.18 -13.59
CA LEU A 171 -3.72 6.15 -13.89
C LEU A 171 -2.35 6.71 -13.52
N GLY A 172 -1.86 6.37 -12.32
CA GLY A 172 -0.55 6.73 -11.82
C GLY A 172 0.57 5.92 -12.47
N SER A 173 1.80 6.37 -12.36
CA SER A 173 2.98 5.69 -12.88
C SER A 173 4.21 5.79 -11.99
N ASN A 174 4.02 6.11 -10.67
CA ASN A 174 5.09 6.23 -9.70
C ASN A 174 4.64 5.85 -8.26
N GLU A 175 3.62 5.05 -8.10
CA GLU A 175 3.10 4.64 -6.79
C GLU A 175 4.16 3.91 -5.97
N GLU A 176 4.76 2.88 -6.56
CA GLU A 176 5.67 1.90 -5.96
C GLU A 176 6.99 2.50 -5.42
N THR A 177 7.23 3.77 -5.70
CA THR A 177 8.47 4.42 -5.28
C THR A 177 8.24 5.67 -4.44
N HIS A 178 7.56 6.70 -4.95
CA HIS A 178 7.51 8.00 -4.26
C HIS A 178 6.18 8.75 -4.41
N MET A 179 5.24 8.30 -5.24
CA MET A 179 3.95 8.96 -5.52
C MET A 179 4.08 10.42 -6.02
N HIS A 180 5.22 10.78 -6.66
CA HIS A 180 5.42 12.13 -7.21
C HIS A 180 4.50 12.43 -8.40
N ASP A 181 3.92 11.43 -9.04
CA ASP A 181 2.89 11.54 -10.05
C ASP A 181 1.59 12.12 -9.47
N LEU A 182 1.20 11.64 -8.27
CA LEU A 182 0.05 12.16 -7.57
C LEU A 182 0.29 13.57 -7.03
N GLU A 183 1.48 13.85 -6.48
CA GLU A 183 1.85 15.22 -6.07
C GLU A 183 1.70 16.19 -7.26
N TYR A 184 2.24 15.81 -8.43
CA TYR A 184 2.10 16.59 -9.66
C TYR A 184 0.62 16.79 -10.03
N TYR A 185 -0.20 15.75 -9.94
CA TYR A 185 -1.63 15.85 -10.25
C TYR A 185 -2.35 16.84 -9.34
N GLN A 186 -2.09 16.77 -8.04
CA GLN A 186 -2.72 17.64 -7.02
C GLN A 186 -2.30 19.12 -7.15
N GLU A 187 -1.09 19.39 -7.65
CA GLU A 187 -0.66 20.76 -7.95
C GLU A 187 -1.41 21.40 -9.14
N HIS A 188 -1.94 20.58 -10.06
CA HIS A 188 -2.53 21.05 -11.32
C HIS A 188 -4.05 20.83 -11.41
N HIS A 189 -4.63 20.03 -10.54
CA HIS A 189 -6.04 19.69 -10.56
C HIS A 189 -6.65 19.79 -9.15
N PRO A 190 -7.92 20.21 -9.03
CA PRO A 190 -8.63 20.17 -7.75
C PRO A 190 -8.78 18.72 -7.28
N ALA A 191 -8.91 18.52 -5.96
CA ALA A 191 -9.22 17.22 -5.40
C ALA A 191 -10.61 16.74 -5.89
N PRO A 192 -10.81 15.43 -6.08
CA PRO A 192 -12.11 14.87 -6.38
C PRO A 192 -13.10 15.07 -5.22
N LEU A 193 -14.38 15.12 -5.53
CA LEU A 193 -15.44 15.11 -4.54
C LEU A 193 -15.40 13.87 -3.67
N PHE A 194 -15.14 12.72 -4.30
CA PHE A 194 -14.80 11.45 -3.67
C PHE A 194 -13.94 10.60 -4.60
N CYS A 195 -13.02 9.81 -4.01
CA CYS A 195 -12.13 8.92 -4.75
C CYS A 195 -12.17 7.51 -4.17
N ILE A 196 -12.15 6.50 -5.02
CA ILE A 196 -11.87 5.12 -4.61
C ILE A 196 -10.51 4.68 -5.18
N SER A 197 -9.69 4.00 -4.38
CA SER A 197 -8.42 3.42 -4.79
C SER A 197 -8.55 1.90 -4.81
N PRO A 198 -8.69 1.28 -5.98
CA PRO A 198 -8.75 -0.16 -6.15
C PRO A 198 -7.36 -0.80 -6.13
N ASP A 199 -6.66 -0.63 -5.05
CA ASP A 199 -5.28 -1.08 -4.80
C ASP A 199 -5.17 -1.55 -3.35
N ALA A 200 -6.06 -2.48 -2.94
CA ALA A 200 -6.17 -2.87 -1.55
C ALA A 200 -7.11 -4.08 -1.34
N ASP A 201 -7.38 -4.37 -0.07
CA ASP A 201 -8.32 -5.41 0.33
C ASP A 201 -9.78 -4.97 0.23
N PHE A 202 -10.66 -5.89 -0.14
CA PHE A 202 -12.07 -5.83 0.21
C PHE A 202 -12.28 -6.21 1.70
N PRO A 203 -13.40 -5.83 2.37
CA PRO A 203 -14.58 -5.17 1.79
C PRO A 203 -14.43 -3.66 1.55
N LEU A 204 -13.74 -2.90 2.39
CA LEU A 204 -13.47 -1.48 2.24
C LEU A 204 -12.53 -0.99 3.34
N ILE A 205 -11.46 -0.34 2.97
CA ILE A 205 -10.53 0.30 3.88
C ILE A 205 -10.90 1.79 3.98
N CYS A 206 -11.43 2.18 5.13
CA CYS A 206 -11.82 3.58 5.40
C CYS A 206 -10.74 4.37 6.13
N GLY A 207 -9.60 3.74 6.48
CA GLY A 207 -8.53 4.45 7.16
C GLY A 207 -7.19 3.69 7.13
N GLU A 208 -6.13 4.46 7.14
CA GLU A 208 -4.75 4.00 7.09
C GLU A 208 -3.96 4.62 8.24
N LYS A 209 -3.16 3.81 8.95
CA LYS A 209 -2.31 4.31 10.05
C LYS A 209 -1.30 5.34 9.56
N GLY A 210 -0.93 6.24 10.45
CA GLY A 210 0.27 7.07 10.30
C GLY A 210 1.52 6.20 10.22
N ILE A 211 2.49 6.64 9.43
CA ILE A 211 3.75 5.93 9.20
C ILE A 211 4.89 6.86 9.63
N TYR A 212 5.55 6.51 10.71
CA TYR A 212 6.73 7.21 11.19
C TYR A 212 7.98 6.37 10.95
N HIS A 213 8.93 6.94 10.22
CA HIS A 213 10.27 6.37 10.09
C HIS A 213 11.29 7.25 10.81
N GLY A 214 12.17 6.60 11.55
CA GLY A 214 13.26 7.31 12.23
C GLY A 214 14.47 6.43 12.49
N ARG A 215 15.50 7.04 13.07
CA ARG A 215 16.74 6.36 13.43
C ARG A 215 17.21 6.76 14.81
N LEU A 216 17.74 5.78 15.53
CA LEU A 216 18.47 5.93 16.79
C LEU A 216 19.96 5.74 16.50
N ILE A 217 20.77 6.78 16.61
CA ILE A 217 22.20 6.75 16.26
C ILE A 217 23.01 6.86 17.54
N SER A 218 23.91 5.89 17.80
CA SER A 218 24.74 5.89 19.02
C SER A 218 25.61 7.15 19.10
N ARG A 219 25.67 7.80 20.27
CA ARG A 219 26.56 8.94 20.48
C ARG A 219 27.99 8.50 20.85
N HIS A 220 28.10 7.37 21.52
CA HIS A 220 29.40 6.77 21.82
C HIS A 220 29.86 5.89 20.67
N LEU A 221 31.15 5.96 20.35
CA LEU A 221 31.76 5.01 19.44
C LEU A 221 31.90 3.66 20.14
N PRO A 222 31.49 2.56 19.48
CA PRO A 222 31.60 1.26 20.09
C PRO A 222 33.07 0.82 20.22
N VAL A 223 33.37 0.14 21.33
CA VAL A 223 34.70 -0.36 21.68
C VAL A 223 34.76 -1.87 21.56
N ASN A 224 33.74 -2.55 22.08
CA ASN A 224 33.67 -4.01 22.09
C ASN A 224 32.74 -4.56 21.00
N VAL A 225 31.74 -3.81 20.56
CA VAL A 225 30.92 -4.18 19.39
C VAL A 225 31.52 -3.53 18.14
N LEU A 226 32.51 -4.23 17.53
CA LEU A 226 33.32 -3.69 16.43
C LEU A 226 32.50 -3.41 15.16
N GLU A 227 31.49 -4.24 14.93
CA GLU A 227 30.56 -4.12 13.79
C GLU A 227 29.27 -4.84 14.12
N ILE A 228 28.15 -4.26 13.71
CA ILE A 228 26.83 -4.91 13.77
C ILE A 228 26.07 -4.59 12.50
N SER A 229 25.35 -5.61 11.96
CA SER A 229 24.52 -5.47 10.77
C SER A 229 23.32 -6.42 10.86
N GLY A 230 22.17 -5.97 10.46
CA GLY A 230 20.96 -6.78 10.40
C GLY A 230 19.82 -6.06 9.68
N GLY A 231 18.96 -6.85 9.01
CA GLY A 231 17.83 -6.34 8.26
C GLY A 231 18.19 -5.70 6.91
N VAL A 232 17.22 -5.68 6.01
CA VAL A 232 17.35 -5.13 4.65
C VAL A 232 16.50 -3.87 4.44
N ALA A 233 15.37 -3.76 5.15
CA ALA A 233 14.41 -2.67 5.05
C ALA A 233 13.98 -2.19 6.45
N ALA A 234 13.60 -0.91 6.56
CA ALA A 234 13.15 -0.32 7.82
C ALA A 234 11.78 -0.86 8.26
N ASN A 235 10.91 -1.15 7.29
CA ASN A 235 9.53 -1.60 7.47
C ASN A 235 9.35 -3.13 7.53
N ALA A 236 10.42 -3.88 7.80
CA ALA A 236 10.36 -5.34 7.93
C ALA A 236 11.09 -5.82 9.18
N VAL A 237 10.52 -6.78 9.89
CA VAL A 237 11.20 -7.49 10.98
C VAL A 237 12.33 -8.33 10.39
N PRO A 238 13.60 -8.16 10.83
CA PRO A 238 14.73 -8.84 10.23
C PRO A 238 14.84 -10.31 10.63
N ALA A 239 15.01 -11.20 9.63
CA ALA A 239 15.25 -12.62 9.84
C ALA A 239 16.73 -12.96 10.14
N LYS A 240 17.66 -12.04 9.88
CA LYS A 240 19.10 -12.26 10.08
C LYS A 240 19.78 -11.04 10.66
N ALA A 241 20.70 -11.25 11.61
CA ALA A 241 21.59 -10.25 12.12
C ALA A 241 22.96 -10.85 12.44
N THR A 242 24.02 -10.05 12.29
CA THR A 242 25.40 -10.45 12.57
C THR A 242 26.14 -9.36 13.35
N ALA A 243 27.11 -9.75 14.17
CA ALA A 243 28.03 -8.80 14.79
C ALA A 243 29.44 -9.37 14.85
N ARG A 244 30.42 -8.49 14.83
CA ARG A 244 31.81 -8.78 15.17
C ARG A 244 32.14 -8.08 16.47
N VAL A 245 32.60 -8.85 17.47
CA VAL A 245 32.75 -8.35 18.84
C VAL A 245 34.09 -8.74 19.44
N ARG A 246 34.53 -7.99 20.44
CA ARG A 246 35.69 -8.28 21.29
C ARG A 246 35.20 -8.90 22.60
N ALA A 247 35.66 -10.12 22.91
CA ALA A 247 35.36 -10.81 24.17
C ALA A 247 36.44 -11.87 24.47
N GLU A 248 36.64 -12.20 25.73
CA GLU A 248 37.62 -13.25 26.11
C GLU A 248 37.12 -14.65 25.73
N ARG A 249 35.86 -14.94 25.98
CA ARG A 249 35.23 -16.25 25.68
C ARG A 249 33.74 -16.11 25.49
N LEU A 250 33.23 -16.67 24.40
CA LEU A 250 31.79 -16.74 24.15
C LEU A 250 31.37 -18.18 23.88
N THR A 251 30.09 -18.44 24.08
CA THR A 251 29.44 -19.73 23.77
C THR A 251 28.13 -19.45 23.09
N GLY A 252 27.88 -20.09 21.96
CA GLY A 252 26.60 -19.97 21.25
C GLY A 252 25.42 -20.45 22.08
N THR A 253 24.23 -19.95 21.74
CA THR A 253 22.93 -20.37 22.29
C THR A 253 22.09 -21.03 21.18
N ALA A 254 20.84 -21.38 21.49
CA ALA A 254 19.91 -21.87 20.47
C ALA A 254 19.57 -20.80 19.41
N ALA A 255 19.63 -19.50 19.77
CA ALA A 255 19.25 -18.37 18.93
C ALA A 255 20.44 -17.65 18.28
N VAL A 256 21.65 -17.72 18.89
CA VAL A 256 22.84 -17.01 18.43
C VAL A 256 24.03 -17.96 18.33
N THR A 257 24.62 -18.06 17.15
CA THR A 257 25.92 -18.77 16.97
C THR A 257 27.07 -17.84 17.31
N ALA A 258 28.15 -18.40 17.87
CA ALA A 258 29.37 -17.67 18.18
C ALA A 258 30.59 -18.46 17.66
N GLU A 259 31.41 -17.81 16.85
CA GLU A 259 32.63 -18.39 16.23
C GLU A 259 33.81 -17.45 16.52
N GLU A 260 34.89 -17.98 17.07
CA GLU A 260 36.12 -17.23 17.28
C GLU A 260 36.88 -17.10 15.96
N LEU A 261 37.04 -15.89 15.45
CA LEU A 261 37.77 -15.60 14.21
C LEU A 261 39.26 -15.49 14.43
N GLU A 262 39.66 -14.86 15.53
CA GLU A 262 41.02 -14.66 16.01
C GLU A 262 40.98 -14.48 17.52
N PRO A 263 42.10 -14.66 18.26
CA PRO A 263 42.09 -14.56 19.73
C PRO A 263 41.39 -13.29 20.24
N GLY A 264 40.28 -13.49 20.95
CA GLY A 264 39.49 -12.41 21.52
C GLY A 264 38.56 -11.66 20.57
N ILE A 265 38.44 -12.08 19.30
CA ILE A 265 37.49 -11.51 18.31
C ILE A 265 36.53 -12.59 17.84
N TRP A 266 35.25 -12.32 17.98
CA TRP A 266 34.18 -13.28 17.72
C TRP A 266 33.21 -12.78 16.63
N ALA A 267 32.77 -13.69 15.78
CA ALA A 267 31.60 -13.49 14.90
C ALA A 267 30.36 -14.07 15.57
N LEU A 268 29.31 -13.28 15.62
CA LEU A 268 28.00 -13.66 16.12
C LEU A 268 26.99 -13.62 14.97
N SER A 269 26.05 -14.59 14.93
CA SER A 269 24.97 -14.60 13.96
C SER A 269 23.68 -15.06 14.64
N ALA A 270 22.60 -14.33 14.42
CA ALA A 270 21.25 -14.63 14.89
C ALA A 270 20.30 -14.88 13.71
N ALA A 271 19.36 -15.83 13.91
CA ALA A 271 18.29 -16.11 12.95
C ALA A 271 16.93 -15.92 13.63
N GLY A 272 16.03 -15.19 12.96
CA GLY A 272 14.68 -14.84 13.40
C GLY A 272 13.63 -15.26 12.38
N ILE A 273 12.43 -14.69 12.51
CA ILE A 273 11.29 -14.88 11.60
C ILE A 273 10.87 -13.51 11.10
N SER A 274 10.94 -13.31 9.77
CA SER A 274 10.60 -12.03 9.14
C SER A 274 9.09 -11.83 9.04
N GLY A 275 8.68 -10.55 8.93
CA GLY A 275 7.32 -10.12 8.64
C GLY A 275 7.26 -8.62 8.45
N HIS A 276 6.10 -8.10 8.05
CA HIS A 276 5.92 -6.68 7.83
C HIS A 276 5.78 -5.91 9.15
N ALA A 277 6.28 -4.68 9.22
CA ALA A 277 6.25 -3.87 10.44
C ALA A 277 4.83 -3.48 10.92
N SER A 278 3.84 -3.44 10.01
CA SER A 278 2.46 -3.14 10.36
C SER A 278 1.71 -4.32 10.99
N THR A 279 2.17 -5.56 10.74
CA THR A 279 1.59 -6.82 11.24
C THR A 279 2.71 -7.73 11.76
N PRO A 280 3.38 -7.34 12.87
CA PRO A 280 4.56 -8.03 13.37
C PRO A 280 4.25 -9.30 14.18
N GLU A 281 3.00 -9.71 14.31
CA GLU A 281 2.57 -10.87 15.07
C GLU A 281 3.21 -12.15 14.53
N GLY A 282 3.73 -12.99 15.43
CA GLY A 282 4.39 -14.25 15.09
C GLY A 282 5.81 -14.10 14.53
N THR A 283 6.33 -12.87 14.41
CA THR A 283 7.71 -12.63 13.98
C THR A 283 8.71 -12.74 15.12
N VAL A 284 10.00 -12.91 14.77
CA VAL A 284 11.11 -12.91 15.73
C VAL A 284 12.23 -12.04 15.17
N ASN A 285 12.50 -10.93 15.84
CA ASN A 285 13.51 -9.97 15.39
C ASN A 285 14.93 -10.48 15.69
N ALA A 286 15.70 -10.83 14.63
CA ALA A 286 17.05 -11.34 14.76
C ALA A 286 18.02 -10.30 15.39
N ILE A 287 17.81 -9.01 15.19
CA ILE A 287 18.60 -7.95 15.85
C ILE A 287 18.34 -8.00 17.35
N GLY A 288 17.06 -8.16 17.76
CA GLY A 288 16.69 -8.28 19.18
C GLY A 288 17.37 -9.45 19.87
N LEU A 289 17.37 -10.64 19.25
CA LEU A 289 18.06 -11.81 19.75
C LEU A 289 19.58 -11.55 19.92
N LEU A 290 20.18 -10.88 18.94
CA LEU A 290 21.60 -10.56 18.98
C LEU A 290 21.92 -9.52 20.07
N VAL A 291 21.11 -8.48 20.21
CA VAL A 291 21.27 -7.42 21.23
C VAL A 291 21.09 -8.00 22.64
N ASP A 292 20.10 -8.87 22.85
CA ASP A 292 19.93 -9.52 24.15
C ASP A 292 21.14 -10.39 24.50
N TYR A 293 21.68 -11.15 23.52
CA TYR A 293 22.90 -11.92 23.69
C TYR A 293 24.10 -11.03 24.09
N LEU A 294 24.29 -9.88 23.40
CA LEU A 294 25.36 -8.93 23.73
C LEU A 294 25.27 -8.43 25.18
N LEU A 295 24.04 -8.09 25.64
CA LEU A 295 23.80 -7.58 27.00
C LEU A 295 23.98 -8.66 28.06
N GLU A 296 23.49 -9.89 27.83
CA GLU A 296 23.59 -11.03 28.74
C GLU A 296 25.05 -11.47 28.97
N HIS A 297 25.88 -11.39 27.91
CA HIS A 297 27.30 -11.74 28.00
C HIS A 297 28.22 -10.56 28.40
N ASN A 298 27.63 -9.40 28.75
CA ASN A 298 28.33 -8.17 29.15
C ASN A 298 29.39 -7.71 28.13
N ILE A 299 29.10 -7.88 26.83
CA ILE A 299 30.01 -7.51 25.73
C ILE A 299 30.14 -5.99 25.61
N PRO A 300 29.02 -5.21 25.55
CA PRO A 300 29.11 -3.75 25.51
C PRO A 300 29.81 -3.20 26.78
N ASP A 301 30.75 -2.27 26.61
CA ASP A 301 31.35 -1.57 27.72
C ASP A 301 30.38 -0.58 28.39
N ALA A 302 30.84 0.13 29.39
CA ALA A 302 30.00 1.07 30.16
C ALA A 302 29.47 2.25 29.31
N GLY A 303 30.17 2.63 28.25
CA GLY A 303 29.73 3.69 27.31
C GLY A 303 28.74 3.18 26.24
N GLU A 304 28.92 1.96 25.77
CA GLU A 304 28.07 1.31 24.76
C GLU A 304 26.74 0.80 25.33
N ARG A 305 26.78 0.26 26.54
CA ARG A 305 25.68 -0.48 27.18
C ARG A 305 24.33 0.25 27.16
N PRO A 306 24.25 1.55 27.53
CA PRO A 306 22.98 2.27 27.55
C PRO A 306 22.31 2.34 26.17
N TYR A 307 23.10 2.44 25.10
CA TYR A 307 22.56 2.39 23.74
C TYR A 307 21.95 1.01 23.40
N PHE A 308 22.65 -0.08 23.70
CA PHE A 308 22.11 -1.42 23.48
C PHE A 308 20.90 -1.73 24.36
N GLU A 309 20.82 -1.23 25.57
CA GLU A 309 19.65 -1.32 26.44
C GLU A 309 18.45 -0.55 25.86
N LEU A 310 18.68 0.62 25.24
CA LEU A 310 17.65 1.35 24.50
C LEU A 310 17.14 0.52 23.31
N ILE A 311 18.05 -0.06 22.51
CA ILE A 311 17.68 -0.90 21.36
C ILE A 311 16.94 -2.16 21.84
N ALA A 312 17.36 -2.80 22.93
CA ALA A 312 16.63 -3.94 23.51
C ALA A 312 15.19 -3.57 23.91
N ARG A 313 14.94 -2.38 24.45
CA ARG A 313 13.60 -1.89 24.77
C ARG A 313 12.75 -1.69 23.53
N LEU A 314 13.33 -1.27 22.41
CA LEU A 314 12.63 -1.15 21.13
C LEU A 314 12.25 -2.54 20.56
N LEU A 315 13.13 -3.54 20.69
CA LEU A 315 13.03 -4.78 19.93
C LEU A 315 12.35 -5.95 20.68
N ARG A 316 12.17 -5.84 22.01
CA ARG A 316 11.55 -6.89 22.83
C ARG A 316 10.05 -6.98 22.70
N VAL A 317 9.40 -5.88 22.37
CA VAL A 317 7.94 -5.77 22.16
C VAL A 317 7.67 -4.98 20.89
N THR A 318 6.56 -5.25 20.25
CA THR A 318 6.19 -4.61 18.99
C THR A 318 5.11 -3.52 19.15
N ASP A 319 4.66 -3.25 20.38
CA ASP A 319 3.68 -2.22 20.71
C ASP A 319 4.31 -0.89 21.21
N GLY A 320 5.63 -0.82 21.26
CA GLY A 320 6.39 0.34 21.73
C GLY A 320 6.22 0.68 23.21
N SER A 321 5.55 -0.17 24.01
CA SER A 321 5.23 0.09 25.44
C SER A 321 6.47 0.36 26.28
N LEU A 322 7.59 -0.34 26.04
CA LEU A 322 8.85 -0.14 26.76
C LEU A 322 9.56 1.20 26.47
N LEU A 323 9.09 1.92 25.44
CA LEU A 323 9.56 3.26 25.08
C LEU A 323 8.49 4.35 25.33
N GLY A 324 7.34 3.96 25.92
CA GLY A 324 6.21 4.88 26.15
C GLY A 324 5.44 5.25 24.90
N LEU A 325 5.60 4.51 23.79
CA LEU A 325 4.93 4.76 22.53
C LEU A 325 3.52 4.14 22.44
N GLN A 326 3.18 3.27 23.39
CA GLN A 326 1.89 2.55 23.35
C GLN A 326 0.71 3.52 23.20
N SER A 327 -0.11 3.28 22.20
CA SER A 327 -1.33 4.05 21.95
C SER A 327 -2.40 3.18 21.28
N SER A 328 -3.66 3.53 21.49
CA SER A 328 -4.82 2.90 20.86
C SER A 328 -5.92 3.94 20.69
N ASP A 329 -6.83 3.72 19.76
CA ASP A 329 -8.05 4.50 19.55
C ASP A 329 -9.19 3.55 19.06
N ASP A 330 -10.35 4.12 18.79
CA ASP A 330 -11.55 3.35 18.42
C ASP A 330 -11.56 2.92 16.94
N PHE A 331 -10.66 3.46 16.12
CA PHE A 331 -10.63 3.24 14.66
C PHE A 331 -9.52 2.28 14.23
N PHE A 332 -8.36 2.35 14.90
CA PHE A 332 -7.17 1.60 14.51
C PHE A 332 -6.79 0.55 15.55
N THR A 333 -6.20 -0.55 15.09
CA THR A 333 -5.48 -1.46 15.97
C THR A 333 -4.37 -0.72 16.72
N PRO A 334 -3.89 -1.21 17.87
CA PRO A 334 -2.83 -0.55 18.63
C PRO A 334 -1.60 -0.20 17.79
N LEU A 335 -0.84 0.83 18.23
CA LEU A 335 0.42 1.20 17.61
C LEU A 335 1.37 0.02 17.51
N THR A 336 2.06 -0.12 16.37
CA THR A 336 3.21 -1.02 16.23
C THR A 336 4.52 -0.24 16.13
N ALA A 337 5.60 -0.75 16.73
CA ALA A 337 6.95 -0.19 16.67
C ALA A 337 7.94 -1.31 16.39
N VAL A 338 8.65 -1.22 15.27
CA VAL A 338 9.59 -2.25 14.79
C VAL A 338 10.94 -1.62 14.48
N GLY A 339 12.02 -2.27 14.91
CA GLY A 339 13.38 -1.95 14.48
C GLY A 339 13.78 -2.86 13.33
N GLY A 340 13.72 -2.34 12.10
CA GLY A 340 13.89 -3.14 10.88
C GLY A 340 15.35 -3.32 10.44
N LYS A 341 16.22 -2.35 10.73
CA LYS A 341 17.61 -2.39 10.25
C LYS A 341 18.57 -1.80 11.27
N ILE A 342 19.69 -2.50 11.50
CA ILE A 342 20.82 -1.98 12.28
C ILE A 342 22.10 -2.03 11.43
N THR A 343 22.93 -1.00 11.53
CA THR A 343 24.22 -0.95 10.82
C THR A 343 25.25 -0.16 11.61
N THR A 344 26.51 -0.58 11.51
CA THR A 344 27.66 0.27 11.88
C THR A 344 28.02 1.13 10.68
N GLY A 345 27.97 2.45 10.83
CA GLY A 345 28.29 3.42 9.78
C GLY A 345 29.80 3.56 9.54
N PRO A 346 30.19 4.27 8.47
CA PRO A 346 31.60 4.51 8.14
C PRO A 346 32.32 5.38 9.18
N ASP A 347 31.59 6.14 9.97
CA ASP A 347 32.07 6.91 11.13
C ASP A 347 32.21 6.07 12.41
N GLY A 348 31.90 4.77 12.34
CA GLY A 348 31.90 3.83 13.45
C GLY A 348 30.67 3.88 14.35
N ARG A 349 29.74 4.80 14.15
CA ARG A 349 28.50 4.90 14.94
C ARG A 349 27.50 3.83 14.51
N ILE A 350 26.73 3.35 15.48
CA ILE A 350 25.67 2.36 15.21
C ILE A 350 24.36 3.09 14.99
N SER A 351 23.64 2.73 13.93
CA SER A 351 22.34 3.28 13.58
C SER A 351 21.30 2.16 13.56
N GLN A 352 20.21 2.31 14.35
CA GLN A 352 19.03 1.44 14.35
C GLN A 352 17.85 2.21 13.81
N THR A 353 17.17 1.66 12.78
CA THR A 353 15.92 2.23 12.28
C THR A 353 14.74 1.90 13.20
N ILE A 354 13.73 2.74 13.18
CA ILE A 354 12.43 2.48 13.79
C ILE A 354 11.34 2.79 12.77
N ASP A 355 10.38 1.87 12.63
CA ASP A 355 9.11 2.04 11.90
C ASP A 355 7.98 1.98 12.93
N CYS A 356 7.19 3.05 13.03
CA CYS A 356 5.97 3.05 13.85
C CYS A 356 4.75 3.22 12.97
N ARG A 357 3.73 2.37 13.21
CA ARG A 357 2.39 2.51 12.62
C ARG A 357 1.43 2.93 13.71
N TYR A 358 0.82 4.12 13.58
CA TYR A 358 0.08 4.75 14.67
C TYR A 358 -1.28 5.28 14.22
N GLY A 359 -2.24 5.29 15.16
CA GLY A 359 -3.59 5.79 14.94
C GLY A 359 -3.75 7.27 15.30
N LEU A 360 -5.00 7.73 15.36
CA LEU A 360 -5.36 9.14 15.57
C LEU A 360 -4.97 9.71 16.94
N SER A 361 -4.74 8.85 17.94
CA SER A 361 -4.36 9.27 19.30
C SER A 361 -2.87 9.59 19.47
N MET A 362 -2.05 9.44 18.40
CA MET A 362 -0.60 9.67 18.39
C MET A 362 -0.22 10.63 17.25
N SER A 363 1.01 11.16 17.29
CA SER A 363 1.60 11.96 16.21
C SER A 363 3.10 11.68 16.10
N GLY A 364 3.69 11.92 14.93
CA GLY A 364 5.13 11.76 14.71
C GLY A 364 5.97 12.69 15.60
N GLU A 365 5.49 13.91 15.87
CA GLU A 365 6.13 14.81 16.84
C GLU A 365 6.16 14.20 18.25
N ARG A 366 5.02 13.61 18.69
CA ARG A 366 4.94 12.95 19.99
C ARG A 366 5.84 11.72 20.06
N ILE A 367 5.88 10.89 19.01
CA ILE A 367 6.79 9.75 18.88
C ILE A 367 8.24 10.23 19.01
N THR A 368 8.63 11.25 18.25
CA THR A 368 9.98 11.83 18.30
C THR A 368 10.34 12.32 19.70
N GLY A 369 9.40 12.99 20.39
CA GLY A 369 9.58 13.47 21.76
C GLY A 369 9.84 12.33 22.74
N LEU A 370 9.04 11.28 22.71
CA LEU A 370 9.19 10.10 23.57
C LEU A 370 10.48 9.33 23.29
N LEU A 371 10.85 9.19 22.00
CA LEU A 371 12.13 8.58 21.64
C LEU A 371 13.32 9.38 22.15
N ARG A 372 13.29 10.72 22.08
CA ARG A 372 14.34 11.59 22.65
C ARG A 372 14.43 11.45 24.15
N GLU A 373 13.30 11.42 24.84
CA GLU A 373 13.26 11.18 26.30
C GLU A 373 13.87 9.82 26.66
N ALA A 374 13.48 8.75 25.95
CA ALA A 374 14.00 7.41 26.16
C ALA A 374 15.49 7.28 25.81
N SER A 375 15.99 8.05 24.85
CA SER A 375 17.37 8.03 24.35
C SER A 375 18.34 8.79 25.27
N GLY A 376 17.87 9.76 26.05
CA GLY A 376 18.71 10.57 26.90
C GLY A 376 19.96 11.10 26.17
N ASP A 377 21.14 10.88 26.78
CA ASP A 377 22.44 11.24 26.21
C ASP A 377 23.14 10.12 25.42
N PHE A 378 22.45 8.97 25.20
CA PHE A 378 23.05 7.78 24.59
C PHE A 378 22.90 7.71 23.07
N ALA A 379 21.81 8.31 22.54
CA ALA A 379 21.54 8.30 21.10
C ALA A 379 21.01 9.65 20.61
N ASP A 380 21.30 9.93 19.33
CA ASP A 380 20.60 10.95 18.56
C ASP A 380 19.37 10.35 17.91
N VAL A 381 18.24 11.06 17.97
CA VAL A 381 16.98 10.67 17.34
C VAL A 381 16.78 11.51 16.09
N ILE A 382 16.75 10.84 14.93
CA ILE A 382 16.46 11.46 13.63
C ILE A 382 15.08 10.99 13.21
N ALA A 383 14.17 11.92 12.92
CA ALA A 383 12.93 11.64 12.22
C ALA A 383 13.20 11.75 10.72
N ASP A 384 13.07 10.65 10.00
CA ASP A 384 13.35 10.59 8.56
C ASP A 384 12.10 10.91 7.73
N ALA A 385 10.94 10.38 8.14
CA ALA A 385 9.65 10.62 7.49
C ALA A 385 8.49 10.46 8.50
N ASP A 386 7.42 11.20 8.25
CA ASP A 386 6.17 11.10 8.99
C ASP A 386 4.98 11.35 8.06
N SER A 387 4.12 10.35 7.93
CA SER A 387 2.86 10.41 7.20
C SER A 387 1.73 10.31 8.21
N VAL A 388 0.89 11.32 8.30
CA VAL A 388 -0.19 11.35 9.29
C VAL A 388 -1.25 10.26 9.04
N PRO A 389 -1.96 9.79 10.07
CA PRO A 389 -3.08 8.87 9.88
C PRO A 389 -4.18 9.52 9.04
N PHE A 390 -4.82 8.68 8.22
CA PHE A 390 -5.99 9.06 7.43
C PHE A 390 -7.17 8.18 7.85
N CYS A 391 -8.34 8.77 8.04
CA CYS A 391 -9.54 8.01 8.38
C CYS A 391 -10.80 8.75 7.92
N MET A 392 -11.64 8.06 7.13
CA MET A 392 -12.99 8.47 6.79
C MET A 392 -13.98 7.92 7.81
N ASP A 393 -15.02 8.69 8.12
CA ASP A 393 -16.12 8.21 8.93
C ASP A 393 -16.83 7.03 8.21
N PRO A 394 -16.93 5.85 8.82
CA PRO A 394 -17.66 4.71 8.24
C PRO A 394 -19.13 5.01 7.90
N GLU A 395 -19.76 6.00 8.58
CA GLU A 395 -21.12 6.43 8.32
C GLU A 395 -21.23 7.52 7.23
N ASN A 396 -20.11 7.97 6.68
CA ASN A 396 -20.12 8.92 5.55
C ASN A 396 -20.94 8.33 4.39
N PRO A 397 -21.87 9.07 3.76
CA PRO A 397 -22.72 8.55 2.68
C PRO A 397 -21.96 7.91 1.53
N ALA A 398 -20.78 8.43 1.17
CA ALA A 398 -19.96 7.85 0.10
C ALA A 398 -19.29 6.55 0.53
N VAL A 399 -18.82 6.44 1.78
CA VAL A 399 -18.30 5.18 2.35
C VAL A 399 -19.42 4.15 2.38
N ARG A 400 -20.62 4.53 2.83
CA ARG A 400 -21.81 3.66 2.82
C ARG A 400 -22.16 3.20 1.41
N ALA A 401 -22.13 4.08 0.42
CA ALA A 401 -22.39 3.73 -0.97
C ALA A 401 -21.44 2.63 -1.49
N CYS A 402 -20.16 2.69 -1.13
CA CYS A 402 -19.17 1.69 -1.50
C CYS A 402 -19.42 0.35 -0.79
N ILE A 403 -19.54 0.35 0.55
CA ILE A 403 -19.71 -0.89 1.31
C ILE A 403 -21.05 -1.58 1.01
N ASP A 404 -22.13 -0.82 0.78
CA ASP A 404 -23.43 -1.35 0.39
C ASP A 404 -23.38 -1.99 -1.02
N SER A 405 -22.51 -1.46 -1.91
CA SER A 405 -22.28 -2.07 -3.23
C SER A 405 -21.55 -3.41 -3.12
N TYR A 406 -20.53 -3.48 -2.27
CA TYR A 406 -19.84 -4.73 -1.95
C TYR A 406 -20.82 -5.76 -1.38
N ASN A 407 -21.53 -5.41 -0.32
CA ASN A 407 -22.47 -6.30 0.35
C ASN A 407 -23.57 -6.80 -0.59
N GLN A 408 -24.07 -5.94 -1.46
CA GLN A 408 -25.11 -6.34 -2.42
C GLN A 408 -24.62 -7.35 -3.46
N ILE A 409 -23.40 -7.20 -3.96
CA ILE A 409 -22.84 -8.09 -4.99
C ILE A 409 -22.38 -9.42 -4.38
N THR A 410 -21.74 -9.40 -3.22
CA THR A 410 -21.20 -10.59 -2.54
C THR A 410 -22.26 -11.34 -1.74
N GLY A 411 -23.30 -10.66 -1.28
CA GLY A 411 -24.32 -11.20 -0.34
C GLY A 411 -23.82 -11.22 1.11
N GLU A 412 -22.75 -10.52 1.42
CA GLU A 412 -22.16 -10.42 2.77
C GLU A 412 -22.81 -9.27 3.58
N ASP A 413 -22.51 -9.22 4.88
CA ASP A 413 -22.82 -8.12 5.80
C ASP A 413 -21.50 -7.56 6.36
N ALA A 414 -20.62 -7.16 5.47
CA ALA A 414 -19.29 -6.67 5.78
C ALA A 414 -19.33 -5.20 6.22
N ARG A 415 -18.28 -4.79 6.94
CA ARG A 415 -18.11 -3.41 7.44
C ARG A 415 -16.78 -2.84 7.01
N PRO A 416 -16.68 -1.51 6.85
CA PRO A 416 -15.41 -0.84 6.65
C PRO A 416 -14.42 -1.16 7.79
N PHE A 417 -13.12 -1.23 7.45
CA PHE A 417 -12.03 -1.47 8.39
C PHE A 417 -10.84 -0.55 8.12
N THR A 418 -9.81 -0.66 8.95
CA THR A 418 -8.59 0.16 8.82
C THR A 418 -7.35 -0.71 8.78
N ILE A 419 -6.29 -0.22 8.13
CA ILE A 419 -5.02 -0.96 7.94
C ILE A 419 -3.80 -0.19 8.46
N GLY A 420 -2.69 -0.89 8.57
CA GLY A 420 -1.37 -0.33 8.89
C GLY A 420 -0.53 0.07 7.68
N GLY A 421 -0.99 -0.25 6.46
CA GLY A 421 -0.37 0.13 5.19
C GLY A 421 -0.79 1.53 4.73
N GLY A 422 -0.47 1.86 3.48
CA GLY A 422 -0.88 3.11 2.85
C GLY A 422 -0.97 2.93 1.34
N THR A 423 -1.96 3.59 0.74
CA THR A 423 -2.23 3.63 -0.70
C THR A 423 -2.37 5.08 -1.15
N TYR A 424 -2.65 5.32 -2.43
CA TYR A 424 -3.02 6.66 -2.91
C TYR A 424 -4.21 7.29 -2.16
N ALA A 425 -5.10 6.48 -1.54
CA ALA A 425 -6.31 6.98 -0.87
C ALA A 425 -5.99 8.03 0.21
N ARG A 426 -4.93 7.82 1.00
CA ARG A 426 -4.52 8.74 2.08
C ARG A 426 -4.16 10.15 1.63
N HIS A 427 -3.87 10.34 0.35
CA HIS A 427 -3.47 11.62 -0.21
C HIS A 427 -4.65 12.47 -0.68
N PHE A 428 -5.87 11.93 -0.64
CA PHE A 428 -7.09 12.67 -0.95
C PHE A 428 -7.92 12.93 0.30
N PRO A 429 -8.55 14.10 0.43
CA PRO A 429 -9.34 14.43 1.62
C PRO A 429 -10.59 13.56 1.79
N ASN A 430 -11.14 13.04 0.68
CA ASN A 430 -12.34 12.21 0.65
C ASN A 430 -12.05 10.97 -0.23
N ALA A 431 -11.48 9.93 0.36
CA ALA A 431 -11.17 8.72 -0.37
C ALA A 431 -11.30 7.47 0.51
N VAL A 432 -11.34 6.32 -0.13
CA VAL A 432 -11.23 5.00 0.49
C VAL A 432 -10.39 4.10 -0.39
N ALA A 433 -9.71 3.10 0.19
CA ALA A 433 -9.15 2.02 -0.58
C ALA A 433 -10.19 0.88 -0.65
N PHE A 434 -10.36 0.25 -1.84
CA PHE A 434 -11.55 -0.54 -2.12
C PHE A 434 -11.26 -1.69 -3.07
N GLY A 435 -10.76 -2.80 -2.54
CA GLY A 435 -10.45 -4.01 -3.26
C GLY A 435 -9.36 -3.86 -4.34
N PRO A 436 -9.11 -4.88 -5.17
CA PRO A 436 -9.96 -6.08 -5.32
C PRO A 436 -9.49 -7.32 -4.56
N GLU A 437 -8.52 -7.22 -3.65
CA GLU A 437 -8.02 -8.37 -2.93
C GLU A 437 -9.02 -8.93 -1.90
N HIS A 438 -8.97 -10.27 -1.73
CA HIS A 438 -9.75 -11.01 -0.74
C HIS A 438 -8.81 -11.88 0.10
N PRO A 439 -8.10 -11.33 1.09
CA PRO A 439 -7.09 -12.05 1.86
C PRO A 439 -7.65 -13.25 2.65
N GLU A 440 -8.95 -13.24 2.96
CA GLU A 440 -9.64 -14.35 3.64
C GLU A 440 -10.02 -15.51 2.68
N ARG A 441 -9.98 -15.31 1.37
CA ARG A 441 -10.28 -16.36 0.38
C ARG A 441 -9.02 -17.18 0.10
N PRO A 442 -9.11 -18.53 0.12
CA PRO A 442 -7.95 -19.38 -0.08
C PRO A 442 -7.36 -19.20 -1.48
N ALA A 443 -6.05 -18.94 -1.54
CA ALA A 443 -5.27 -18.98 -2.77
C ALA A 443 -4.80 -20.41 -3.08
N ALA A 444 -4.54 -20.70 -4.35
CA ALA A 444 -3.93 -21.95 -4.75
C ALA A 444 -2.42 -21.98 -4.38
N ASP A 445 -1.87 -23.15 -4.12
CA ASP A 445 -0.46 -23.31 -3.68
C ASP A 445 0.59 -22.73 -4.67
N PHE A 446 0.22 -22.56 -5.93
CA PHE A 446 1.09 -21.97 -6.95
C PHE A 446 0.98 -20.43 -7.02
N CYS A 447 0.00 -19.83 -6.36
CA CYS A 447 -0.18 -18.39 -6.30
C CYS A 447 0.77 -17.77 -5.29
N GLY A 448 1.37 -16.65 -5.67
CA GLY A 448 2.14 -15.80 -4.76
C GLY A 448 1.41 -14.51 -4.44
N PRO A 449 1.83 -13.83 -3.37
CA PRO A 449 1.27 -12.55 -2.96
C PRO A 449 1.69 -11.42 -3.91
N ILE A 450 1.07 -10.26 -3.77
CA ILE A 450 1.57 -9.00 -4.33
C ILE A 450 3.05 -8.81 -3.94
N HIS A 451 3.83 -8.17 -4.80
CA HIS A 451 5.28 -8.01 -4.69
C HIS A 451 6.07 -9.34 -4.65
N GLY A 452 5.39 -10.49 -4.65
CA GLY A 452 6.00 -11.83 -4.60
C GLY A 452 6.20 -12.49 -5.97
N ILE A 453 6.84 -13.67 -5.93
CA ILE A 453 6.95 -14.56 -7.09
C ILE A 453 5.59 -15.18 -7.37
N ASN A 454 5.20 -15.30 -8.64
CA ASN A 454 3.88 -15.80 -9.04
C ASN A 454 2.71 -14.97 -8.46
N GLU A 455 2.89 -13.66 -8.39
CA GLU A 455 1.77 -12.75 -8.11
C GLU A 455 0.55 -13.15 -8.94
N ALA A 456 -0.60 -13.25 -8.27
CA ALA A 456 -1.79 -13.86 -8.85
C ALA A 456 -3.07 -13.14 -8.49
N ALA A 457 -3.99 -13.09 -9.45
CA ALA A 457 -5.35 -12.61 -9.26
C ALA A 457 -6.35 -13.70 -9.69
N LYS A 458 -7.38 -13.95 -8.88
CA LYS A 458 -8.42 -14.89 -9.26
C LYS A 458 -9.39 -14.24 -10.22
N LYS A 459 -9.57 -14.86 -11.38
CA LYS A 459 -10.38 -14.31 -12.47
C LYS A 459 -11.82 -14.01 -12.05
N THR A 460 -12.43 -14.88 -11.26
CA THR A 460 -13.80 -14.68 -10.75
C THR A 460 -13.90 -13.49 -9.81
N ASP A 461 -12.86 -13.25 -9.00
CA ASP A 461 -12.83 -12.15 -8.04
C ASP A 461 -12.65 -10.81 -8.77
N PHE A 462 -11.88 -10.77 -9.86
CA PHE A 462 -11.80 -9.60 -10.75
C PHE A 462 -13.14 -9.29 -11.42
N MET A 463 -13.86 -10.31 -11.89
CA MET A 463 -15.19 -10.10 -12.48
C MET A 463 -16.22 -9.66 -11.43
N GLU A 464 -16.08 -10.11 -10.19
CA GLU A 464 -16.88 -9.64 -9.06
C GLU A 464 -16.54 -8.18 -8.72
N ALA A 465 -15.25 -7.84 -8.62
CA ALA A 465 -14.78 -6.48 -8.38
C ALA A 465 -15.31 -5.48 -9.42
N LEU A 466 -15.29 -5.85 -10.69
CA LEU A 466 -15.87 -4.99 -11.75
C LEU A 466 -17.35 -4.68 -11.51
N ARG A 467 -18.16 -5.66 -11.08
CA ARG A 467 -19.58 -5.43 -10.73
C ARG A 467 -19.72 -4.47 -9.56
N ILE A 468 -18.86 -4.65 -8.53
CA ILE A 468 -18.82 -3.81 -7.33
C ILE A 468 -18.46 -2.37 -7.73
N TYR A 469 -17.43 -2.17 -8.55
CA TYR A 469 -17.00 -0.83 -8.98
C TYR A 469 -18.07 -0.13 -9.83
N ILE A 470 -18.72 -0.83 -10.75
CA ILE A 470 -19.84 -0.26 -11.53
C ILE A 470 -20.95 0.23 -10.59
N LEU A 471 -21.38 -0.63 -9.67
CA LEU A 471 -22.47 -0.30 -8.75
C LEU A 471 -22.10 0.82 -7.79
N ALA A 472 -20.86 0.79 -7.25
CA ALA A 472 -20.35 1.83 -6.37
C ALA A 472 -20.28 3.20 -7.06
N LEU A 473 -19.74 3.27 -8.28
CA LEU A 473 -19.69 4.52 -9.04
C LEU A 473 -21.11 5.07 -9.36
N MET A 474 -22.07 4.20 -9.66
CA MET A 474 -23.46 4.61 -9.86
C MET A 474 -24.08 5.17 -8.58
N ARG A 475 -23.81 4.57 -7.41
CA ARG A 475 -24.30 5.07 -6.13
C ARG A 475 -23.63 6.37 -5.71
N LEU A 476 -22.31 6.46 -5.89
CA LEU A 476 -21.56 7.69 -5.63
C LEU A 476 -22.07 8.85 -6.48
N GLU A 477 -22.38 8.58 -7.76
CA GLU A 477 -22.91 9.58 -8.69
C GLU A 477 -24.28 10.12 -8.27
N ALA A 478 -25.08 9.33 -7.55
CA ALA A 478 -26.39 9.72 -7.06
C ALA A 478 -26.37 10.58 -5.79
N LEU A 479 -25.22 10.73 -5.12
CA LEU A 479 -25.08 11.52 -3.90
C LEU A 479 -25.01 13.04 -4.20
N ASP A 480 -25.26 13.84 -3.17
CA ASP A 480 -25.03 15.28 -3.16
C ASP A 480 -23.70 15.57 -2.43
N TYR A 481 -22.78 16.27 -3.10
CA TYR A 481 -21.45 16.65 -2.56
C TYR A 481 -21.33 18.13 -2.32
#